data_64132cb49666b94252d8f7d2cb98d4b9
#
_entry.id   64132cb49666b94252d8f7d2cb98d4b9
#
_cell.length_a   1.000
_cell.length_b   1.000
_cell.length_c   1.000
_cell.angle_alpha   90.00
_cell.angle_beta   90.00
_cell.angle_gamma   90.00
#
_symmetry.space_group_name_H-M   'P 1'
#
loop_
_entity.id
_entity.type
_entity.pdbx_description
1 polymer ?
#
loop_
_entity_poly.entity_id
_entity_poly.type
_entity_poly.pdbx_seq_one_letter_code
_entity_poly.pdbx_strand_id
1 'polypeptide(L)'
;NKAKKSLIKYSSDDTTQNTKRILKFFNQENIVNLSKSSTSDKDPIFVLGMPRSGSTLIDQIISSHSKVDGTQELPNIIKIAAELNTNNQNNYPEVLKELDESKLSNLGKDYISETAWARDSAPFFIDKMPNNFIHIGLIKTILPNAKIIDTRRDPMDTCFSCFKQFFARGQLFTYSLEDLGNYYTDYIRAMNHWH
;
A
#
# COMPACT_ATOMS: atom_id res chain seq x y z
N ASN A 1 -4.66 -25.66 -3.76
CA ASN A 1 -3.85 -24.81 -2.87
C ASN A 1 -2.74 -25.58 -2.14
N LYS A 2 -2.98 -26.84 -1.63
CA LYS A 2 -1.95 -27.63 -0.94
C LYS A 2 -0.65 -27.81 -1.76
N ALA A 3 -0.76 -28.20 -3.04
CA ALA A 3 0.39 -28.37 -3.92
C ALA A 3 1.17 -27.05 -4.14
N LYS A 4 0.49 -25.91 -4.23
CA LYS A 4 1.16 -24.61 -4.34
C LYS A 4 1.82 -24.20 -3.02
N LYS A 5 1.16 -24.44 -1.87
CA LYS A 5 1.72 -24.13 -0.54
C LYS A 5 3.08 -24.80 -0.32
N SER A 6 3.27 -26.06 -0.77
CA SER A 6 4.55 -26.77 -0.60
C SER A 6 5.70 -26.20 -1.45
N LEU A 7 5.39 -25.38 -2.46
CA LEU A 7 6.37 -24.78 -3.38
C LEU A 7 6.73 -23.33 -3.03
N ILE A 8 6.02 -22.71 -2.07
CA ILE A 8 6.23 -21.31 -1.71
C ILE A 8 6.85 -21.18 -0.33
N LYS A 9 7.71 -20.17 -0.18
CA LYS A 9 8.23 -19.76 1.13
C LYS A 9 7.42 -18.53 1.58
N TYR A 10 6.53 -18.72 2.55
CA TYR A 10 5.78 -17.65 3.19
C TYR A 10 5.72 -17.92 4.69
N SER A 11 5.99 -16.90 5.47
CA SER A 11 5.90 -16.91 6.93
C SER A 11 4.87 -15.86 7.36
N SER A 12 3.78 -16.29 7.95
CA SER A 12 2.78 -15.38 8.54
C SER A 12 3.35 -14.66 9.76
N ASP A 13 4.24 -15.29 10.53
CA ASP A 13 4.89 -14.68 11.69
C ASP A 13 5.79 -13.52 11.27
N ASP A 14 6.63 -13.70 10.23
CA ASP A 14 7.49 -12.63 9.72
C ASP A 14 6.65 -11.47 9.18
N THR A 15 5.56 -11.78 8.49
CA THR A 15 4.62 -10.77 7.98
C THR A 15 4.00 -9.98 9.13
N THR A 16 3.52 -10.67 10.16
CA THR A 16 2.93 -10.05 11.36
C THR A 16 3.95 -9.20 12.12
N GLN A 17 5.19 -9.69 12.28
CA GLN A 17 6.25 -8.93 12.95
C GLN A 17 6.61 -7.67 12.16
N ASN A 18 6.75 -7.78 10.84
CA ASN A 18 7.02 -6.62 9.99
C ASN A 18 5.87 -5.60 10.02
N THR A 19 4.63 -6.06 9.96
CA THR A 19 3.46 -5.20 10.12
C THR A 19 3.50 -4.44 11.45
N LYS A 20 3.70 -5.13 12.57
CA LYS A 20 3.81 -4.50 13.89
C LYS A 20 4.95 -3.47 13.95
N ARG A 21 6.11 -3.78 13.34
CA ARG A 21 7.27 -2.87 13.30
C ARG A 21 6.95 -1.59 12.52
N ILE A 22 6.33 -1.72 11.35
CA ILE A 22 5.92 -0.58 10.52
C ILE A 22 4.91 0.30 11.29
N LEU A 23 3.87 -0.28 11.87
CA LEU A 23 2.86 0.46 12.62
C LEU A 23 3.45 1.15 13.86
N LYS A 24 4.37 0.49 14.57
CA LYS A 24 5.06 1.09 15.72
C LYS A 24 5.89 2.31 15.32
N PHE A 25 6.55 2.26 14.15
CA PHE A 25 7.32 3.37 13.63
C PHE A 25 6.43 4.56 13.26
N PHE A 26 5.37 4.33 12.53
CA PHE A 26 4.43 5.37 12.10
C PHE A 26 3.41 5.72 13.19
N ASN A 27 3.89 6.09 14.37
CA ASN A 27 3.06 6.71 15.39
C ASN A 27 2.74 8.17 15.03
N GLN A 28 1.82 8.79 15.75
CA GLN A 28 1.37 10.16 15.48
C GLN A 28 2.52 11.17 15.46
N GLU A 29 3.48 11.05 16.37
CA GLU A 29 4.65 11.94 16.45
C GLU A 29 5.53 11.83 15.20
N ASN A 30 5.89 10.62 14.80
CA ASN A 30 6.73 10.40 13.62
C ASN A 30 6.03 10.83 12.34
N ILE A 31 4.73 10.57 12.19
CA ILE A 31 3.96 11.01 11.02
C ILE A 31 4.00 12.55 10.90
N VAL A 32 3.70 13.27 11.98
CA VAL A 32 3.72 14.75 11.98
C VAL A 32 5.11 15.29 11.67
N ASN A 33 6.17 14.68 12.24
CA ASN A 33 7.53 15.14 12.01
C ASN A 33 8.04 14.90 10.58
N LEU A 34 7.63 13.81 9.95
CA LEU A 34 8.03 13.44 8.60
C LEU A 34 7.20 14.12 7.49
N SER A 35 5.96 14.52 7.77
CA SER A 35 5.03 15.03 6.76
C SER A 35 5.19 16.53 6.43
N LYS A 36 6.30 17.16 6.82
CA LYS A 36 6.46 18.63 6.78
C LYS A 36 6.65 19.23 5.39
N SER A 37 6.90 18.45 4.36
CA SER A 37 7.13 19.00 3.02
C SER A 37 6.83 18.05 1.87
N SER A 38 5.75 18.28 1.20
CA SER A 38 5.69 18.09 -0.25
C SER A 38 4.53 18.89 -0.84
N THR A 39 4.82 19.69 -1.85
CA THR A 39 3.82 20.27 -2.73
C THR A 39 3.82 19.44 -4.00
N SER A 40 2.74 18.73 -4.28
CA SER A 40 2.50 18.07 -5.55
C SER A 40 1.38 18.79 -6.25
N ASP A 41 1.56 19.11 -7.54
CA ASP A 41 0.51 19.71 -8.38
C ASP A 41 -0.61 18.72 -8.72
N LYS A 42 -0.43 17.46 -8.37
CA LYS A 42 -1.36 16.36 -8.64
C LYS A 42 -1.59 15.56 -7.36
N ASP A 43 -2.86 15.40 -6.99
CA ASP A 43 -3.21 14.64 -5.79
C ASP A 43 -3.65 13.21 -6.16
N PRO A 44 -2.87 12.19 -5.77
CA PRO A 44 -3.27 10.80 -5.95
C PRO A 44 -4.37 10.39 -4.97
N ILE A 45 -5.27 9.53 -5.47
CA ILE A 45 -6.28 8.83 -4.69
C ILE A 45 -5.87 7.37 -4.60
N PHE A 46 -5.41 6.94 -3.44
CA PHE A 46 -5.04 5.55 -3.22
C PHE A 46 -6.28 4.73 -2.86
N VAL A 47 -6.58 3.74 -3.70
CA VAL A 47 -7.62 2.74 -3.43
C VAL A 47 -6.93 1.44 -3.00
N LEU A 48 -7.06 1.10 -1.74
CA LEU A 48 -6.33 0.02 -1.11
C LEU A 48 -7.25 -0.86 -0.24
N GLY A 49 -6.70 -1.87 0.41
CA GLY A 49 -7.43 -2.82 1.24
C GLY A 49 -7.00 -4.26 1.00
N MET A 50 -7.82 -5.21 1.38
CA MET A 50 -7.57 -6.61 1.03
C MET A 50 -7.77 -6.85 -0.48
N PRO A 51 -6.98 -7.73 -1.12
CA PRO A 51 -7.36 -8.24 -2.43
C PRO A 51 -8.80 -8.80 -2.38
N ARG A 52 -9.56 -8.64 -3.46
CA ARG A 52 -10.95 -9.11 -3.56
C ARG A 52 -11.97 -8.38 -2.67
N SER A 53 -11.61 -7.25 -2.08
CA SER A 53 -12.53 -6.40 -1.29
C SER A 53 -13.44 -5.49 -2.12
N GLY A 54 -13.33 -5.51 -3.45
CA GLY A 54 -14.11 -4.64 -4.34
C GLY A 54 -13.36 -3.39 -4.82
N SER A 55 -12.05 -3.29 -4.59
CA SER A 55 -11.23 -2.14 -4.99
C SER A 55 -11.33 -1.80 -6.47
N THR A 56 -11.45 -2.80 -7.36
CA THR A 56 -11.64 -2.56 -8.80
C THR A 56 -12.98 -1.87 -9.11
N LEU A 57 -14.05 -2.22 -8.41
CA LEU A 57 -15.35 -1.56 -8.59
C LEU A 57 -15.28 -0.09 -8.13
N ILE A 58 -14.68 0.17 -6.99
CA ILE A 58 -14.50 1.52 -6.47
C ILE A 58 -13.62 2.35 -7.41
N ASP A 59 -12.52 1.79 -7.89
CA ASP A 59 -11.66 2.40 -8.91
C ASP A 59 -12.47 2.81 -10.15
N GLN A 60 -13.26 1.90 -10.73
CA GLN A 60 -14.09 2.19 -11.91
C GLN A 60 -15.15 3.27 -11.65
N ILE A 61 -15.78 3.25 -10.47
CA ILE A 61 -16.77 4.27 -10.10
C ILE A 61 -16.11 5.65 -10.03
N ILE A 62 -14.97 5.77 -9.36
CA ILE A 62 -14.29 7.05 -9.16
C ILE A 62 -13.67 7.55 -10.47
N SER A 63 -13.06 6.66 -11.26
CA SER A 63 -12.46 7.01 -12.56
C SER A 63 -13.48 7.35 -13.65
N SER A 64 -14.77 7.09 -13.41
CA SER A 64 -15.83 7.58 -14.30
C SER A 64 -16.05 9.10 -14.21
N HIS A 65 -15.48 9.76 -13.20
CA HIS A 65 -15.58 11.19 -13.03
C HIS A 65 -14.55 11.92 -13.90
N SER A 66 -14.97 12.96 -14.65
CA SER A 66 -14.15 13.70 -15.62
C SER A 66 -12.90 14.39 -15.06
N LYS A 67 -12.77 14.51 -13.73
CA LYS A 67 -11.60 15.08 -13.05
C LYS A 67 -10.64 14.02 -12.49
N VAL A 68 -10.85 12.74 -12.79
CA VAL A 68 -10.07 11.66 -12.20
C VAL A 68 -9.60 10.71 -13.31
N ASP A 69 -8.30 10.56 -13.44
CA ASP A 69 -7.72 9.54 -14.31
C ASP A 69 -7.68 8.19 -13.60
N GLY A 70 -8.21 7.14 -14.23
CA GLY A 70 -7.98 5.77 -13.81
C GLY A 70 -6.60 5.31 -14.23
N THR A 71 -5.94 4.51 -13.38
CA THR A 71 -4.66 3.90 -13.72
C THR A 71 -4.71 2.37 -13.60
N GLN A 72 -3.56 1.73 -13.78
CA GLN A 72 -3.35 0.31 -13.48
C GLN A 72 -2.94 0.13 -12.01
N GLU A 73 -2.68 -1.12 -11.60
CA GLU A 73 -1.98 -1.40 -10.35
C GLU A 73 -0.54 -0.91 -10.45
N LEU A 74 -0.22 0.17 -9.73
CA LEU A 74 1.10 0.81 -9.77
C LEU A 74 1.98 0.25 -8.63
N PRO A 75 3.11 -0.39 -8.95
CA PRO A 75 3.99 -0.97 -7.94
C PRO A 75 4.91 0.05 -7.26
N ASN A 76 4.81 1.34 -7.59
CA ASN A 76 5.79 2.37 -7.24
C ASN A 76 5.98 2.55 -5.74
N ILE A 77 4.91 2.56 -4.93
CA ILE A 77 5.03 2.66 -3.46
C ILE A 77 5.77 1.46 -2.88
N ILE A 78 5.44 0.26 -3.34
CA ILE A 78 6.11 -0.97 -2.89
C ILE A 78 7.58 -0.97 -3.33
N LYS A 79 7.88 -0.49 -4.54
CA LYS A 79 9.24 -0.32 -5.06
C LYS A 79 10.06 0.66 -4.19
N ILE A 80 9.53 1.84 -3.89
CA ILE A 80 10.17 2.82 -3.00
C ILE A 80 10.47 2.19 -1.63
N ALA A 81 9.52 1.50 -1.02
CA ALA A 81 9.74 0.83 0.27
C ALA A 81 10.83 -0.25 0.18
N ALA A 82 10.91 -1.00 -0.93
CA ALA A 82 11.93 -2.00 -1.17
C ALA A 82 13.33 -1.38 -1.38
N GLU A 83 13.44 -0.28 -2.13
CA GLU A 83 14.69 0.44 -2.38
C GLU A 83 15.24 1.07 -1.09
N LEU A 84 14.38 1.57 -0.22
CA LEU A 84 14.76 2.06 1.11
C LEU A 84 15.35 0.95 2.01
N ASN A 85 15.03 -0.31 1.78
CA ASN A 85 15.64 -1.44 2.49
C ASN A 85 17.04 -1.82 1.99
N THR A 86 17.35 -1.57 0.70
CA THR A 86 18.56 -2.10 0.07
C THR A 86 19.73 -1.12 0.09
N ASN A 87 19.46 0.17 0.12
CA ASN A 87 20.45 1.21 -0.13
C ASN A 87 20.96 1.92 1.16
N ASN A 88 20.50 1.51 2.34
CA ASN A 88 20.79 2.19 3.59
C ASN A 88 21.23 1.21 4.67
N GLN A 89 21.95 1.72 5.69
CA GLN A 89 22.38 0.93 6.85
C GLN A 89 21.19 0.49 7.71
N ASN A 90 20.14 1.31 7.78
CA ASN A 90 18.89 0.98 8.43
C ASN A 90 17.82 0.59 7.39
N ASN A 91 16.98 -0.35 7.78
CA ASN A 91 15.89 -0.82 6.94
C ASN A 91 14.66 0.12 7.02
N TYR A 92 13.85 0.11 5.96
CA TYR A 92 12.52 0.72 6.01
C TYR A 92 11.65 0.03 7.10
N PRO A 93 10.92 0.79 7.95
CA PRO A 93 10.68 2.23 7.85
C PRO A 93 11.68 3.12 8.61
N GLU A 94 12.55 2.59 9.44
CA GLU A 94 13.43 3.35 10.36
C GLU A 94 14.35 4.32 9.62
N VAL A 95 14.82 3.95 8.43
CA VAL A 95 15.67 4.79 7.57
C VAL A 95 15.03 6.16 7.23
N LEU A 96 13.72 6.28 7.27
CA LEU A 96 13.03 7.55 6.98
C LEU A 96 13.43 8.67 7.95
N LYS A 97 13.89 8.35 9.18
CA LYS A 97 14.40 9.35 10.14
C LYS A 97 15.77 9.92 9.76
N GLU A 98 16.50 9.24 8.89
CA GLU A 98 17.83 9.65 8.42
C GLU A 98 17.74 10.50 7.15
N LEU A 99 16.57 10.53 6.51
CA LEU A 99 16.34 11.31 5.31
C LEU A 99 15.98 12.75 5.70
N ASP A 100 16.64 13.69 5.06
CA ASP A 100 16.27 15.09 5.17
C ASP A 100 14.96 15.38 4.38
N GLU A 101 14.40 16.56 4.64
CA GLU A 101 13.16 17.02 4.00
C GLU A 101 13.23 17.02 2.47
N SER A 102 14.38 17.38 1.92
CA SER A 102 14.60 17.41 0.47
C SER A 102 14.53 16.00 -0.14
N LYS A 103 15.13 15.00 0.49
CA LYS A 103 15.07 13.61 0.04
C LYS A 103 13.65 13.05 0.12
N LEU A 104 12.93 13.30 1.22
CA LEU A 104 11.53 12.89 1.35
C LEU A 104 10.65 13.54 0.28
N SER A 105 10.83 14.83 0.02
CA SER A 105 10.13 15.55 -1.06
C SER A 105 10.46 14.98 -2.44
N ASN A 106 11.71 14.62 -2.69
CA ASN A 106 12.11 14.03 -3.97
C ASN A 106 11.46 12.65 -4.18
N LEU A 107 11.35 11.80 -3.16
CA LEU A 107 10.60 10.54 -3.29
C LEU A 107 9.15 10.76 -3.76
N GLY A 108 8.49 11.79 -3.25
CA GLY A 108 7.14 12.15 -3.69
C GLY A 108 7.11 12.66 -5.14
N LYS A 109 8.06 13.51 -5.53
CA LYS A 109 8.19 14.01 -6.92
C LYS A 109 8.51 12.89 -7.90
N ASP A 110 9.41 11.98 -7.52
CA ASP A 110 9.79 10.83 -8.33
C ASP A 110 8.58 9.91 -8.54
N TYR A 111 7.79 9.63 -7.48
CA TYR A 111 6.54 8.89 -7.61
C TYR A 111 5.58 9.55 -8.62
N ILE A 112 5.36 10.86 -8.51
CA ILE A 112 4.49 11.60 -9.43
C ILE A 112 5.01 11.54 -10.87
N SER A 113 6.31 11.69 -11.07
CA SER A 113 6.97 11.61 -12.38
C SER A 113 6.94 10.21 -12.97
N GLU A 114 7.31 9.20 -12.19
CA GLU A 114 7.34 7.80 -12.64
C GLU A 114 5.95 7.22 -12.96
N THR A 115 4.89 7.78 -12.38
CA THR A 115 3.51 7.36 -12.66
C THR A 115 2.82 8.16 -13.77
N ALA A 116 3.48 9.19 -14.31
CA ALA A 116 2.90 10.10 -15.32
C ALA A 116 2.43 9.38 -16.60
N TRP A 117 3.10 8.30 -17.01
CA TRP A 117 2.76 7.52 -18.19
C TRP A 117 1.42 6.79 -18.09
N ALA A 118 0.93 6.55 -16.87
CA ALA A 118 -0.29 5.77 -16.61
C ALA A 118 -1.56 6.62 -16.53
N ARG A 119 -1.48 7.94 -16.75
CA ARG A 119 -2.57 8.89 -16.56
C ARG A 119 -2.56 9.96 -17.65
N ASP A 120 -3.69 10.62 -17.80
CA ASP A 120 -3.88 11.75 -18.70
C ASP A 120 -3.69 13.10 -17.97
N SER A 121 -4.56 14.07 -18.21
CA SER A 121 -4.43 15.44 -17.74
C SER A 121 -5.32 15.81 -16.54
N ALA A 122 -6.14 14.89 -16.04
CA ALA A 122 -7.04 15.19 -14.92
C ALA A 122 -6.27 15.64 -13.66
N PRO A 123 -6.86 16.51 -12.81
CA PRO A 123 -6.20 17.00 -11.60
C PRO A 123 -5.95 15.90 -10.55
N PHE A 124 -6.76 14.83 -10.56
CA PHE A 124 -6.62 13.69 -9.68
C PHE A 124 -6.37 12.43 -10.50
N PHE A 125 -5.74 11.45 -9.89
CA PHE A 125 -5.60 10.11 -10.47
C PHE A 125 -5.68 9.04 -9.38
N ILE A 126 -6.07 7.85 -9.77
CA ILE A 126 -6.19 6.71 -8.85
C ILE A 126 -4.91 5.86 -8.90
N ASP A 127 -4.36 5.50 -7.76
CA ASP A 127 -3.45 4.38 -7.59
C ASP A 127 -4.21 3.26 -6.86
N LYS A 128 -4.63 2.25 -7.63
CA LYS A 128 -5.36 1.12 -7.09
C LYS A 128 -4.42 -0.06 -6.89
N MET A 129 -3.75 -0.12 -5.75
CA MET A 129 -2.92 -1.25 -5.33
C MET A 129 -3.35 -1.72 -3.94
N PRO A 130 -4.08 -2.85 -3.83
CA PRO A 130 -4.63 -3.32 -2.55
C PRO A 130 -3.58 -3.37 -1.43
N ASN A 131 -2.40 -3.91 -1.69
CA ASN A 131 -1.36 -4.11 -0.68
C ASN A 131 -0.69 -2.81 -0.19
N ASN A 132 -1.01 -1.65 -0.76
CA ASN A 132 -0.50 -0.37 -0.27
C ASN A 132 -1.01 -0.01 1.14
N PHE A 133 -1.98 -0.75 1.71
CA PHE A 133 -2.49 -0.49 3.04
C PHE A 133 -1.41 -0.49 4.13
N ILE A 134 -0.37 -1.31 3.99
CA ILE A 134 0.74 -1.33 4.97
C ILE A 134 1.68 -0.12 4.82
N HIS A 135 1.66 0.56 3.68
CA HIS A 135 2.51 1.69 3.35
C HIS A 135 1.83 3.06 3.47
N ILE A 136 0.65 3.15 4.10
CA ILE A 136 -0.08 4.43 4.28
C ILE A 136 0.80 5.47 4.96
N GLY A 137 1.59 5.09 5.96
CA GLY A 137 2.54 5.99 6.62
C GLY A 137 3.58 6.57 5.65
N LEU A 138 4.16 5.75 4.77
CA LEU A 138 5.07 6.22 3.72
C LEU A 138 4.35 7.14 2.74
N ILE A 139 3.18 6.74 2.26
CA ILE A 139 2.35 7.55 1.35
C ILE A 139 2.11 8.92 1.95
N LYS A 140 1.66 9.01 3.19
CA LYS A 140 1.38 10.28 3.87
C LYS A 140 2.63 11.09 4.17
N THR A 141 3.80 10.45 4.28
CA THR A 141 5.09 11.14 4.42
C THR A 141 5.52 11.83 3.14
N ILE A 142 5.46 11.13 2.00
CA ILE A 142 5.98 11.66 0.72
C ILE A 142 4.91 12.35 -0.14
N LEU A 143 3.63 12.11 0.13
CA LEU A 143 2.46 12.65 -0.57
C LEU A 143 1.38 13.05 0.45
N PRO A 144 1.59 14.10 1.27
CA PRO A 144 0.72 14.42 2.40
C PRO A 144 -0.72 14.74 2.00
N ASN A 145 -0.95 15.24 0.79
CA ASN A 145 -2.28 15.56 0.26
C ASN A 145 -3.02 14.34 -0.33
N ALA A 146 -2.33 13.20 -0.50
CA ALA A 146 -2.94 11.99 -1.04
C ALA A 146 -4.19 11.60 -0.26
N LYS A 147 -5.24 11.21 -1.00
CA LYS A 147 -6.47 10.67 -0.43
C LYS A 147 -6.35 9.15 -0.30
N ILE A 148 -6.88 8.62 0.79
CA ILE A 148 -6.84 7.17 1.04
C ILE A 148 -8.28 6.66 1.10
N ILE A 149 -8.57 5.63 0.31
CA ILE A 149 -9.85 4.92 0.31
C ILE A 149 -9.57 3.47 0.66
N ASP A 150 -10.00 3.07 1.86
CA ASP A 150 -9.96 1.68 2.31
C ASP A 150 -11.21 0.94 1.85
N THR A 151 -11.04 -0.05 0.97
CA THR A 151 -12.15 -0.85 0.46
C THR A 151 -12.35 -2.08 1.32
N ARG A 152 -13.54 -2.17 1.93
CA ARG A 152 -13.92 -3.28 2.82
C ARG A 152 -15.11 -4.07 2.30
N ARG A 153 -15.07 -5.34 2.54
CA ARG A 153 -16.15 -6.28 2.30
C ARG A 153 -16.26 -7.23 3.49
N ASP A 154 -17.32 -8.01 3.58
CA ASP A 154 -17.44 -9.05 4.59
C ASP A 154 -16.15 -9.88 4.68
N PRO A 155 -15.62 -10.14 5.89
CA PRO A 155 -14.37 -10.88 6.09
C PRO A 155 -14.36 -12.26 5.46
N MET A 156 -15.44 -13.03 5.63
CA MET A 156 -15.55 -14.39 5.10
C MET A 156 -15.62 -14.39 3.58
N ASP A 157 -16.39 -13.46 3.01
CA ASP A 157 -16.49 -13.28 1.56
C ASP A 157 -15.14 -12.91 0.93
N THR A 158 -14.41 -11.98 1.56
CA THR A 158 -13.08 -11.55 1.11
C THR A 158 -12.08 -12.68 1.18
N CYS A 159 -11.96 -13.33 2.34
CA CYS A 159 -11.04 -14.42 2.56
C CYS A 159 -11.35 -15.61 1.66
N PHE A 160 -12.61 -16.00 1.54
CA PHE A 160 -13.02 -17.10 0.66
C PHE A 160 -12.74 -16.79 -0.81
N SER A 161 -13.00 -15.55 -1.25
CA SER A 161 -12.66 -15.11 -2.60
C SER A 161 -11.16 -15.14 -2.87
N CYS A 162 -10.34 -14.72 -1.91
CA CYS A 162 -8.87 -14.83 -1.98
C CYS A 162 -8.40 -16.29 -2.06
N PHE A 163 -8.96 -17.17 -1.22
CA PHE A 163 -8.59 -18.58 -1.19
C PHE A 163 -8.93 -19.32 -2.48
N LYS A 164 -10.04 -18.98 -3.13
CA LYS A 164 -10.45 -19.56 -4.42
C LYS A 164 -9.64 -19.04 -5.60
N GLN A 165 -9.08 -17.85 -5.49
CA GLN A 165 -8.34 -17.22 -6.58
C GLN A 165 -6.94 -17.81 -6.70
N PHE A 166 -6.56 -18.23 -7.90
CA PHE A 166 -5.18 -18.55 -8.22
C PHE A 166 -4.47 -17.27 -8.67
N PHE A 167 -3.71 -16.66 -7.79
CA PHE A 167 -2.94 -15.47 -8.12
C PHE A 167 -1.67 -15.86 -8.90
N ALA A 168 -1.41 -15.18 -10.01
CA ALA A 168 -0.24 -15.44 -10.85
C ALA A 168 1.07 -15.08 -10.12
N ARG A 169 1.04 -13.96 -9.38
CA ARG A 169 2.19 -13.45 -8.60
C ARG A 169 1.71 -12.80 -7.30
N GLY A 170 2.62 -12.72 -6.32
CA GLY A 170 2.29 -12.14 -5.02
C GLY A 170 1.25 -12.95 -4.26
N GLN A 171 0.61 -12.36 -3.26
CA GLN A 171 -0.52 -12.89 -2.50
C GLN A 171 -0.26 -14.31 -1.92
N LEU A 172 0.98 -14.58 -1.47
CA LEU A 172 1.42 -15.92 -1.05
C LEU A 172 0.63 -16.47 0.15
N PHE A 173 0.08 -15.60 0.97
CA PHE A 173 -0.77 -15.94 2.12
C PHE A 173 -2.08 -16.63 1.72
N THR A 174 -2.53 -16.51 0.47
CA THR A 174 -3.84 -17.03 0.02
C THR A 174 -3.87 -18.55 -0.16
N TYR A 175 -2.74 -19.24 -0.09
CA TYR A 175 -2.66 -20.68 -0.31
C TYR A 175 -2.84 -21.52 0.97
N SER A 176 -3.06 -20.88 2.12
CA SER A 176 -3.37 -21.50 3.42
C SER A 176 -4.48 -20.69 4.10
N LEU A 177 -5.48 -21.36 4.68
CA LEU A 177 -6.54 -20.67 5.42
C LEU A 177 -6.01 -19.98 6.67
N GLU A 178 -5.03 -20.61 7.34
CA GLU A 178 -4.38 -20.04 8.52
C GLU A 178 -3.59 -18.79 8.16
N ASP A 179 -2.72 -18.85 7.13
CA ASP A 179 -1.95 -17.69 6.67
C ASP A 179 -2.86 -16.56 6.23
N LEU A 180 -3.95 -16.87 5.56
CA LEU A 180 -4.95 -15.91 5.10
C LEU A 180 -5.66 -15.24 6.29
N GLY A 181 -6.04 -16.00 7.31
CA GLY A 181 -6.64 -15.46 8.54
C GLY A 181 -5.68 -14.53 9.29
N ASN A 182 -4.41 -14.92 9.41
CA ASN A 182 -3.37 -14.10 10.02
C ASN A 182 -3.16 -12.79 9.23
N TYR A 183 -3.07 -12.88 7.90
CA TYR A 183 -2.91 -11.70 7.04
C TYR A 183 -4.12 -10.75 7.13
N TYR A 184 -5.34 -11.28 7.18
CA TYR A 184 -6.53 -10.49 7.39
C TYR A 184 -6.52 -9.77 8.74
N THR A 185 -6.08 -10.46 9.79
CA THR A 185 -5.93 -9.87 11.13
C THR A 185 -4.90 -8.74 11.13
N ASP A 186 -3.79 -8.90 10.41
CA ASP A 186 -2.78 -7.85 10.25
C ASP A 186 -3.29 -6.66 9.45
N TYR A 187 -4.09 -6.90 8.40
CA TYR A 187 -4.78 -5.84 7.67
C TYR A 187 -5.72 -5.04 8.57
N ILE A 188 -6.57 -5.70 9.37
CA ILE A 188 -7.46 -5.01 10.30
C ILE A 188 -6.67 -4.21 11.33
N ARG A 189 -5.56 -4.77 11.86
CA ARG A 189 -4.67 -4.05 12.79
C ARG A 189 -4.09 -2.80 12.14
N ALA A 190 -3.63 -2.90 10.92
CA ALA A 190 -3.09 -1.78 10.17
C ALA A 190 -4.16 -0.70 9.95
N MET A 191 -5.34 -1.08 9.47
CA MET A 191 -6.40 -0.10 9.20
C MET A 191 -6.93 0.58 10.47
N ASN A 192 -7.01 -0.14 11.59
CA ASN A 192 -7.36 0.48 12.88
C ASN A 192 -6.29 1.45 13.38
N HIS A 193 -5.03 1.27 12.98
CA HIS A 193 -3.95 2.18 13.32
C HIS A 193 -4.00 3.47 12.47
N TRP A 194 -4.39 3.36 11.20
CA TRP A 194 -4.44 4.49 10.28
C TRP A 194 -5.67 5.40 10.44
N HIS A 195 -6.76 4.89 11.02
CA HIS A 195 -7.99 5.63 11.34
C HIS A 195 -7.86 6.39 12.65
#